data_b012a2a8d44ae3239ec52847278b7b16
#
_entry.id   b012a2a8d44ae3239ec52847278b7b16
#
_cell.length_a   1.000
_cell.length_b   1.000
_cell.length_c   1.000
_cell.angle_alpha   90.00
_cell.angle_beta   90.00
_cell.angle_gamma   90.00
#
_symmetry.space_group_name_H-M   'P 1'
#
loop_
_entity.id
_entity.type
_entity.pdbx_description
1 polymer ?
#
loop_
_entity_poly.entity_id
_entity_poly.type
_entity_poly.pdbx_seq_one_letter_code
_entity_poly.pdbx_strand_id
1 'polypeptide(L)'
;MINIKNLSLKVDKLTIFENADINIPKDKITVLVGPNGVGKTTLLKIISGIIKPQTGSIEKNCRELFYLPQRIKYPSGITLQEYIESSFYKQNWKWFLSKEEKQKIDETLELLELTDRKNTLIDNLSSGELQKANIALGLVSNADVFLLDEPTSNMDLINQIKVLDIIKKLTTNGISCLIVLHDINLSASYGDYFIGLTKQNRIICEEKDKFFTPETLNSIFGINFKVINSDEDFHIQIFN
;
A
#
# COMPACT_ATOMS: atom_id res chain seq x y z
N MET A 1 12.66 -6.96 -1.05
CA MET A 1 12.78 -6.71 -2.51
C MET A 1 11.90 -7.69 -3.26
N ILE A 2 11.08 -7.20 -4.20
CA ILE A 2 10.24 -8.04 -5.07
C ILE A 2 10.64 -7.75 -6.51
N ASN A 3 10.99 -8.81 -7.26
CA ASN A 3 11.32 -8.72 -8.68
C ASN A 3 10.26 -9.44 -9.50
N ILE A 4 9.72 -8.75 -10.48
CA ILE A 4 8.75 -9.28 -11.44
C ILE A 4 9.39 -9.22 -12.81
N LYS A 5 9.35 -10.35 -13.54
CA LYS A 5 9.93 -10.45 -14.90
C LYS A 5 8.91 -11.01 -15.88
N ASN A 6 8.83 -10.37 -17.05
CA ASN A 6 8.00 -10.77 -18.19
C ASN A 6 6.53 -10.99 -17.82
N LEU A 7 5.99 -10.16 -16.91
CA LEU A 7 4.63 -10.26 -16.44
C LEU A 7 3.65 -9.96 -17.58
N SER A 8 2.76 -10.91 -17.88
CA SER A 8 1.65 -10.66 -18.78
C SER A 8 0.33 -11.15 -18.19
N LEU A 9 -0.69 -10.32 -18.31
CA LEU A 9 -2.06 -10.63 -17.91
C LEU A 9 -3.05 -9.98 -18.87
N LYS A 10 -3.98 -10.78 -19.39
CA LYS A 10 -5.18 -10.33 -20.11
C LYS A 10 -6.42 -10.73 -19.32
N VAL A 11 -7.38 -9.82 -19.24
CA VAL A 11 -8.70 -10.08 -18.67
C VAL A 11 -9.72 -9.85 -19.78
N ASP A 12 -10.40 -10.88 -20.18
CA ASP A 12 -11.26 -10.91 -21.37
C ASP A 12 -10.49 -10.46 -22.63
N LYS A 13 -10.88 -9.31 -23.20
CA LYS A 13 -10.21 -8.72 -24.39
C LYS A 13 -9.19 -7.62 -24.02
N LEU A 14 -9.07 -7.29 -22.73
CA LEU A 14 -8.22 -6.19 -22.29
C LEU A 14 -6.85 -6.73 -21.83
N THR A 15 -5.79 -6.26 -22.45
CA THR A 15 -4.42 -6.49 -21.96
C THR A 15 -4.17 -5.53 -20.79
N ILE A 16 -3.87 -6.09 -19.61
CA ILE A 16 -3.54 -5.32 -18.40
C ILE A 16 -2.04 -5.13 -18.29
N PHE A 17 -1.29 -6.21 -18.52
CA PHE A 17 0.18 -6.20 -18.54
C PHE A 17 0.67 -6.99 -19.75
N GLU A 18 1.78 -6.55 -20.33
CA GLU A 18 2.43 -7.21 -21.46
C GLU A 18 3.94 -7.14 -21.30
N ASN A 19 4.56 -8.32 -21.05
CA ASN A 19 6.01 -8.47 -20.83
C ASN A 19 6.60 -7.44 -19.86
N ALA A 20 5.90 -7.18 -18.76
CA ALA A 20 6.27 -6.14 -17.81
C ALA A 20 7.35 -6.60 -16.84
N ASP A 21 8.38 -5.79 -16.69
CA ASP A 21 9.43 -5.95 -15.68
C ASP A 21 9.27 -4.86 -14.61
N ILE A 22 9.21 -5.29 -13.33
CA ILE A 22 9.02 -4.38 -12.21
C ILE A 22 9.95 -4.78 -11.08
N ASN A 23 10.67 -3.81 -10.54
CA ASN A 23 11.50 -3.96 -9.36
C ASN A 23 10.94 -3.11 -8.23
N ILE A 24 10.66 -3.73 -7.07
CA ILE A 24 10.21 -3.06 -5.86
C ILE A 24 11.36 -3.14 -4.85
N PRO A 25 12.00 -2.00 -4.53
CA PRO A 25 13.15 -1.97 -3.63
C PRO A 25 12.74 -2.33 -2.20
N LYS A 26 13.74 -2.78 -1.42
CA LYS A 26 13.57 -3.07 0.00
C LYS A 26 13.66 -1.79 0.84
N ASP A 27 12.96 -1.78 1.99
CA ASP A 27 13.02 -0.72 3.01
C ASP A 27 12.72 0.68 2.44
N LYS A 28 11.82 0.75 1.45
CA LYS A 28 11.37 1.98 0.80
C LYS A 28 9.84 2.03 0.71
N ILE A 29 9.31 3.24 0.64
CA ILE A 29 7.94 3.48 0.20
C ILE A 29 7.94 3.52 -1.33
N THR A 30 7.41 2.48 -1.95
CA THR A 30 7.15 2.47 -3.39
C THR A 30 5.73 2.92 -3.64
N VAL A 31 5.54 3.97 -4.43
CA VAL A 31 4.20 4.48 -4.78
C VAL A 31 3.81 4.03 -6.16
N LEU A 32 2.64 3.41 -6.27
CA LEU A 32 2.04 2.97 -7.52
C LEU A 32 1.00 4.00 -7.98
N VAL A 33 1.27 4.67 -9.09
CA VAL A 33 0.42 5.72 -9.64
C VAL A 33 -0.04 5.40 -11.07
N GLY A 34 -1.11 6.06 -11.51
CA GLY A 34 -1.66 5.93 -12.85
C GLY A 34 -3.16 6.15 -12.89
N PRO A 35 -3.77 6.25 -14.07
CA PRO A 35 -5.20 6.47 -14.24
C PRO A 35 -6.06 5.36 -13.59
N ASN A 36 -7.34 5.65 -13.38
CA ASN A 36 -8.27 4.63 -12.88
C ASN A 36 -8.44 3.52 -13.93
N GLY A 37 -8.55 2.28 -13.46
CA GLY A 37 -8.73 1.10 -14.31
C GLY A 37 -7.49 0.60 -15.03
N VAL A 38 -6.30 1.21 -14.81
CA VAL A 38 -5.05 0.84 -15.52
C VAL A 38 -4.40 -0.45 -15.00
N GLY A 39 -4.90 -1.01 -13.88
CA GLY A 39 -4.38 -2.27 -13.33
C GLY A 39 -3.62 -2.17 -12.00
N LYS A 40 -3.67 -1.02 -11.30
CA LYS A 40 -2.97 -0.85 -9.99
C LYS A 40 -3.35 -1.93 -8.98
N THR A 41 -4.63 -2.05 -8.64
CA THR A 41 -5.17 -3.10 -7.77
C THR A 41 -4.84 -4.51 -8.28
N THR A 42 -4.87 -4.71 -9.60
CA THR A 42 -4.54 -6.00 -10.23
C THR A 42 -3.08 -6.37 -9.98
N LEU A 43 -2.15 -5.40 -10.10
CA LEU A 43 -0.74 -5.62 -9.78
C LEU A 43 -0.55 -6.03 -8.32
N LEU A 44 -1.19 -5.32 -7.38
CA LEU A 44 -1.13 -5.69 -5.95
C LEU A 44 -1.67 -7.11 -5.70
N LYS A 45 -2.78 -7.49 -6.35
CA LYS A 45 -3.35 -8.84 -6.25
C LYS A 45 -2.47 -9.91 -6.87
N ILE A 46 -1.73 -9.60 -7.94
CA ILE A 46 -0.74 -10.51 -8.52
C ILE A 46 0.43 -10.69 -7.55
N ILE A 47 0.96 -9.61 -7.00
CA ILE A 47 2.06 -9.65 -6.04
C ILE A 47 1.64 -10.41 -4.76
N SER A 48 0.43 -10.20 -4.26
CA SER A 48 -0.09 -10.94 -3.09
C SER A 48 -0.40 -12.42 -3.37
N GLY A 49 -0.44 -12.83 -4.65
CA GLY A 49 -0.75 -14.20 -5.04
C GLY A 49 -2.25 -14.52 -5.18
N ILE A 50 -3.12 -13.52 -5.02
CA ILE A 50 -4.59 -13.66 -5.22
C ILE A 50 -4.91 -13.91 -6.69
N ILE A 51 -4.19 -13.25 -7.61
CA ILE A 51 -4.32 -13.45 -9.04
C ILE A 51 -3.02 -14.06 -9.56
N LYS A 52 -3.14 -15.14 -10.35
CA LYS A 52 -2.00 -15.72 -11.07
C LYS A 52 -1.86 -15.04 -12.44
N PRO A 53 -0.67 -14.53 -12.80
CA PRO A 53 -0.43 -14.02 -14.13
C PRO A 53 -0.47 -15.14 -15.18
N GLN A 54 -0.65 -14.79 -16.45
CA GLN A 54 -0.61 -15.76 -17.55
C GLN A 54 0.82 -16.19 -17.84
N THR A 55 1.75 -15.23 -17.81
CA THR A 55 3.18 -15.48 -17.96
C THR A 55 3.98 -14.61 -16.99
N GLY A 56 5.27 -14.93 -16.86
CA GLY A 56 6.19 -14.20 -16.01
C GLY A 56 6.47 -14.89 -14.68
N SER A 57 7.42 -14.34 -13.96
CA SER A 57 7.84 -14.83 -12.65
C SER A 57 7.85 -13.68 -11.62
N ILE A 58 7.59 -14.03 -10.36
CA ILE A 58 7.61 -13.11 -9.24
C ILE A 58 8.52 -13.71 -8.17
N GLU A 59 9.64 -13.09 -7.95
CA GLU A 59 10.57 -13.44 -6.88
C GLU A 59 10.33 -12.50 -5.69
N LYS A 60 10.00 -13.08 -4.54
CA LYS A 60 9.73 -12.35 -3.30
C LYS A 60 10.79 -12.71 -2.27
N ASN A 61 11.67 -11.76 -1.96
CA ASN A 61 12.63 -11.88 -0.88
C ASN A 61 12.06 -11.22 0.39
N CYS A 62 10.99 -11.78 0.91
CA CYS A 62 10.32 -11.37 2.15
C CYS A 62 9.89 -12.62 2.93
N ARG A 63 9.74 -12.48 4.25
CA ARG A 63 9.25 -13.55 5.13
C ARG A 63 7.74 -13.65 5.09
N GLU A 64 7.08 -12.51 5.26
CA GLU A 64 5.63 -12.41 5.30
C GLU A 64 5.17 -11.16 4.55
N LEU A 65 4.08 -11.28 3.79
CA LEU A 65 3.50 -10.20 3.01
C LEU A 65 2.07 -9.95 3.47
N PHE A 66 1.78 -8.71 3.82
CA PHE A 66 0.45 -8.24 4.15
C PHE A 66 -0.17 -7.46 3.00
N TYR A 67 -1.37 -7.85 2.57
CA TYR A 67 -2.15 -7.13 1.56
C TYR A 67 -3.40 -6.51 2.18
N LEU A 68 -3.51 -5.19 2.09
CA LEU A 68 -4.68 -4.42 2.48
C LEU A 68 -5.45 -3.97 1.23
N PRO A 69 -6.62 -4.54 0.94
CA PRO A 69 -7.43 -4.14 -0.21
C PRO A 69 -8.15 -2.81 0.07
N GLN A 70 -8.51 -2.09 -0.99
CA GLN A 70 -9.26 -0.83 -0.92
C GLN A 70 -10.58 -0.94 -0.16
N ARG A 71 -11.27 -2.09 -0.29
CA ARG A 71 -12.55 -2.34 0.38
C ARG A 71 -12.45 -3.56 1.27
N ILE A 72 -12.77 -3.38 2.54
CA ILE A 72 -12.83 -4.44 3.53
C ILE A 72 -14.25 -4.53 4.06
N LYS A 73 -14.75 -5.76 4.20
CA LYS A 73 -15.97 -6.03 4.96
C LYS A 73 -15.57 -6.36 6.39
N TYR A 74 -16.01 -5.54 7.31
CA TYR A 74 -15.74 -5.73 8.73
C TYR A 74 -16.83 -6.59 9.37
N PRO A 75 -16.47 -7.47 10.29
CA PRO A 75 -17.46 -8.16 11.11
C PRO A 75 -18.06 -7.16 12.10
N SER A 76 -19.40 -7.07 12.17
CA SER A 76 -20.09 -6.20 13.11
C SER A 76 -20.07 -6.79 14.53
N GLY A 77 -20.08 -5.91 15.54
CA GLY A 77 -20.25 -6.29 16.93
C GLY A 77 -19.01 -6.85 17.60
N ILE A 78 -17.82 -6.72 16.99
CA ILE A 78 -16.55 -7.07 17.62
C ILE A 78 -15.76 -5.81 18.00
N THR A 79 -14.96 -5.92 19.04
CA THR A 79 -14.06 -4.85 19.47
C THR A 79 -12.82 -4.77 18.59
N LEU A 80 -12.10 -3.63 18.65
CA LEU A 80 -10.81 -3.46 17.99
C LEU A 80 -9.82 -4.56 18.41
N GLN A 81 -9.77 -4.90 19.69
CA GLN A 81 -8.92 -5.97 20.18
C GLN A 81 -9.26 -7.31 19.51
N GLU A 82 -10.52 -7.72 19.53
CA GLU A 82 -10.97 -8.99 18.90
C GLU A 82 -10.69 -9.01 17.40
N TYR A 83 -10.83 -7.86 16.74
CA TYR A 83 -10.48 -7.71 15.33
C TYR A 83 -8.99 -8.01 15.08
N ILE A 84 -8.09 -7.41 15.87
CA ILE A 84 -6.65 -7.65 15.74
C ILE A 84 -6.29 -9.09 16.14
N GLU A 85 -6.89 -9.62 17.21
CA GLU A 85 -6.69 -11.01 17.65
C GLU A 85 -7.06 -12.02 16.56
N SER A 86 -8.03 -11.68 15.70
CA SER A 86 -8.47 -12.56 14.62
C SER A 86 -7.36 -12.95 13.63
N SER A 87 -6.29 -12.15 13.52
CA SER A 87 -5.13 -12.44 12.68
C SER A 87 -4.35 -13.67 13.14
N PHE A 88 -4.34 -13.95 14.44
CA PHE A 88 -3.62 -15.10 15.00
C PHE A 88 -4.40 -16.40 14.84
N TYR A 89 -5.73 -16.35 14.82
CA TYR A 89 -6.55 -17.55 14.70
C TYR A 89 -6.50 -18.17 13.30
N LYS A 90 -6.16 -17.41 12.26
CA LYS A 90 -6.01 -17.94 10.89
C LYS A 90 -4.77 -18.84 10.72
N GLN A 91 -3.75 -18.65 11.54
CA GLN A 91 -2.48 -19.38 11.42
C GLN A 91 -2.42 -20.64 12.28
N ASN A 92 -3.13 -20.65 13.42
CA ASN A 92 -3.13 -21.78 14.36
C ASN A 92 -4.53 -21.94 14.94
N TRP A 93 -5.06 -23.16 14.97
CA TRP A 93 -6.30 -23.53 15.66
C TRP A 93 -6.14 -23.40 17.19
N LYS A 94 -5.69 -22.26 17.69
CA LYS A 94 -5.53 -21.98 19.11
C LYS A 94 -6.78 -21.29 19.64
N TRP A 95 -7.26 -21.75 20.77
CA TRP A 95 -8.39 -21.13 21.47
C TRP A 95 -7.98 -19.92 22.33
N PHE A 96 -6.68 -19.76 22.61
CA PHE A 96 -6.16 -18.68 23.44
C PHE A 96 -4.84 -18.13 22.88
N LEU A 97 -4.66 -16.81 22.99
CA LEU A 97 -3.42 -16.15 22.67
C LEU A 97 -2.37 -16.37 23.77
N SER A 98 -1.13 -16.52 23.37
CA SER A 98 0.01 -16.54 24.29
C SER A 98 0.21 -15.17 24.93
N LYS A 99 1.07 -15.10 25.95
CA LYS A 99 1.44 -13.82 26.58
C LYS A 99 2.17 -12.91 25.58
N GLU A 100 3.05 -13.48 24.78
CA GLU A 100 3.82 -12.77 23.75
C GLU A 100 2.90 -12.19 22.66
N GLU A 101 1.87 -12.95 22.23
CA GLU A 101 0.89 -12.48 21.25
C GLU A 101 0.07 -11.30 21.81
N LYS A 102 -0.37 -11.38 23.06
CA LYS A 102 -1.08 -10.28 23.74
C LYS A 102 -0.21 -9.05 23.90
N GLN A 103 1.04 -9.22 24.34
CA GLN A 103 1.99 -8.12 24.47
C GLN A 103 2.21 -7.44 23.11
N LYS A 104 2.36 -8.21 22.04
CA LYS A 104 2.52 -7.68 20.70
C LYS A 104 1.32 -6.86 20.23
N ILE A 105 0.10 -7.27 20.56
CA ILE A 105 -1.12 -6.49 20.27
C ILE A 105 -1.04 -5.16 21.03
N ASP A 106 -0.72 -5.18 22.33
CA ASP A 106 -0.66 -3.98 23.16
C ASP A 106 0.41 -2.99 22.64
N GLU A 107 1.62 -3.46 22.31
CA GLU A 107 2.68 -2.66 21.70
C GLU A 107 2.27 -2.08 20.35
N THR A 108 1.53 -2.85 19.53
CA THR A 108 1.03 -2.40 18.24
C THR A 108 -0.05 -1.33 18.39
N LEU A 109 -0.96 -1.49 19.36
CA LEU A 109 -1.98 -0.49 19.66
C LEU A 109 -1.36 0.81 20.18
N GLU A 110 -0.33 0.73 21.00
CA GLU A 110 0.42 1.89 21.49
C GLU A 110 1.13 2.61 20.33
N LEU A 111 1.86 1.88 19.48
CA LEU A 111 2.54 2.42 18.30
C LEU A 111 1.59 3.19 17.36
N LEU A 112 0.35 2.70 17.23
CA LEU A 112 -0.66 3.28 16.35
C LEU A 112 -1.58 4.28 17.06
N GLU A 113 -1.33 4.59 18.35
CA GLU A 113 -2.16 5.49 19.17
C GLU A 113 -3.64 5.03 19.23
N LEU A 114 -3.86 3.74 19.43
CA LEU A 114 -5.18 3.11 19.51
C LEU A 114 -5.48 2.45 20.85
N THR A 115 -4.61 2.61 21.86
CA THR A 115 -4.74 1.97 23.18
C THR A 115 -6.10 2.27 23.84
N ASP A 116 -6.55 3.52 23.79
CA ASP A 116 -7.83 3.96 24.37
C ASP A 116 -9.06 3.44 23.58
N ARG A 117 -8.83 2.93 22.38
CA ARG A 117 -9.86 2.36 21.50
C ARG A 117 -9.97 0.84 21.57
N LYS A 118 -9.12 0.20 22.36
CA LYS A 118 -9.00 -1.28 22.45
C LYS A 118 -10.35 -1.99 22.60
N ASN A 119 -11.25 -1.45 23.43
CA ASN A 119 -12.57 -2.00 23.71
C ASN A 119 -13.70 -1.35 22.87
N THR A 120 -13.36 -0.47 21.94
CA THR A 120 -14.34 0.16 21.04
C THR A 120 -14.76 -0.81 19.95
N LEU A 121 -16.05 -0.89 19.64
CA LEU A 121 -16.54 -1.68 18.51
C LEU A 121 -15.96 -1.14 17.20
N ILE A 122 -15.59 -2.03 16.28
CA ILE A 122 -15.07 -1.68 14.95
C ILE A 122 -16.03 -0.73 14.22
N ASP A 123 -17.34 -0.95 14.35
CA ASP A 123 -18.38 -0.13 13.73
C ASP A 123 -18.39 1.33 14.22
N ASN A 124 -17.78 1.61 15.37
CA ASN A 124 -17.73 2.94 16.00
C ASN A 124 -16.38 3.65 15.82
N LEU A 125 -15.44 3.06 15.10
CA LEU A 125 -14.17 3.70 14.80
C LEU A 125 -14.31 4.71 13.66
N SER A 126 -13.59 5.81 13.74
CA SER A 126 -13.43 6.74 12.62
C SER A 126 -12.67 6.07 11.47
N SER A 127 -12.76 6.61 10.25
CA SER A 127 -12.05 6.08 9.08
C SER A 127 -10.54 5.99 9.30
N GLY A 128 -9.94 6.99 9.98
CA GLY A 128 -8.52 7.00 10.32
C GLY A 128 -8.15 5.94 11.36
N GLU A 129 -8.95 5.77 12.43
CA GLU A 129 -8.74 4.73 13.43
C GLU A 129 -8.91 3.33 12.81
N LEU A 130 -9.89 3.15 11.93
CA LEU A 130 -10.12 1.91 11.23
C LEU A 130 -8.95 1.54 10.30
N GLN A 131 -8.37 2.53 9.62
CA GLN A 131 -7.19 2.31 8.79
C GLN A 131 -5.95 1.94 9.62
N LYS A 132 -5.74 2.60 10.76
CA LYS A 132 -4.71 2.21 11.72
C LYS A 132 -4.93 0.78 12.22
N ALA A 133 -6.18 0.38 12.50
CA ALA A 133 -6.54 -0.98 12.88
C ALA A 133 -6.18 -2.01 11.78
N ASN A 134 -6.41 -1.67 10.52
CA ASN A 134 -6.00 -2.51 9.40
C ASN A 134 -4.48 -2.66 9.30
N ILE A 135 -3.73 -1.58 9.51
CA ILE A 135 -2.26 -1.61 9.54
C ILE A 135 -1.77 -2.50 10.70
N ALA A 136 -2.47 -2.45 11.86
CA ALA A 136 -2.17 -3.30 13.00
C ALA A 136 -2.18 -4.80 12.64
N LEU A 137 -3.11 -5.26 11.81
CA LEU A 137 -3.14 -6.67 11.36
C LEU A 137 -1.84 -7.10 10.67
N GLY A 138 -1.28 -6.23 9.83
CA GLY A 138 0.01 -6.49 9.18
C GLY A 138 1.17 -6.53 10.17
N LEU A 139 1.18 -5.64 11.16
CA LEU A 139 2.23 -5.59 12.19
C LEU A 139 2.21 -6.81 13.10
N VAL A 140 1.04 -7.22 13.57
CA VAL A 140 0.93 -8.40 14.44
C VAL A 140 1.22 -9.71 13.69
N SER A 141 1.05 -9.75 12.35
CA SER A 141 1.43 -10.90 11.52
C SER A 141 2.92 -10.98 11.22
N ASN A 142 3.76 -10.04 11.69
CA ASN A 142 5.20 -9.91 11.37
C ASN A 142 5.49 -9.72 9.88
N ALA A 143 4.59 -9.11 9.14
CA ALA A 143 4.83 -8.80 7.74
C ALA A 143 5.97 -7.79 7.59
N ASP A 144 6.91 -8.09 6.71
CA ASP A 144 8.02 -7.23 6.32
C ASP A 144 7.78 -6.53 4.97
N VAL A 145 6.67 -6.88 4.30
CA VAL A 145 6.18 -6.19 3.11
C VAL A 145 4.69 -5.87 3.25
N PHE A 146 4.33 -4.61 3.06
CA PHE A 146 2.95 -4.12 3.06
C PHE A 146 2.55 -3.70 1.64
N LEU A 147 1.47 -4.30 1.13
CA LEU A 147 0.80 -3.90 -0.09
C LEU A 147 -0.49 -3.18 0.29
N LEU A 148 -0.58 -1.88 0.06
CA LEU A 148 -1.69 -1.06 0.52
C LEU A 148 -2.43 -0.43 -0.67
N ASP A 149 -3.65 -0.88 -0.90
CA ASP A 149 -4.48 -0.42 -2.02
C ASP A 149 -5.33 0.77 -1.59
N GLU A 150 -4.91 1.99 -1.94
CA GLU A 150 -5.55 3.26 -1.60
C GLU A 150 -5.78 3.44 -0.07
N PRO A 151 -4.72 3.35 0.76
CA PRO A 151 -4.88 3.35 2.22
C PRO A 151 -5.40 4.66 2.79
N THR A 152 -5.44 5.73 2.02
CA THR A 152 -5.88 7.07 2.44
C THR A 152 -7.21 7.49 1.79
N SER A 153 -7.88 6.59 1.07
CA SER A 153 -9.13 6.91 0.40
C SER A 153 -10.25 7.25 1.39
N ASN A 154 -11.12 8.20 1.02
CA ASN A 154 -12.25 8.66 1.84
C ASN A 154 -11.87 9.27 3.21
N MET A 155 -10.68 9.83 3.33
CA MET A 155 -10.23 10.55 4.52
C MET A 155 -10.01 12.03 4.19
N ASP A 156 -10.18 12.87 5.21
CA ASP A 156 -9.70 14.26 5.13
C ASP A 156 -8.17 14.31 5.11
N LEU A 157 -7.61 15.43 4.68
CA LEU A 157 -6.17 15.62 4.50
C LEU A 157 -5.37 15.35 5.79
N ILE A 158 -5.89 15.74 6.95
CA ILE A 158 -5.20 15.55 8.24
C ILE A 158 -5.05 14.06 8.54
N ASN A 159 -6.10 13.28 8.34
CA ASN A 159 -6.07 11.83 8.55
C ASN A 159 -5.23 11.10 7.49
N GLN A 160 -5.22 11.58 6.24
CA GLN A 160 -4.32 11.06 5.20
C GLN A 160 -2.85 11.21 5.62
N ILE A 161 -2.45 12.41 6.06
CA ILE A 161 -1.09 12.69 6.53
C ILE A 161 -0.72 11.77 7.69
N LYS A 162 -1.59 11.63 8.72
CA LYS A 162 -1.33 10.74 9.86
C LYS A 162 -1.09 9.29 9.44
N VAL A 163 -1.87 8.76 8.49
CA VAL A 163 -1.69 7.39 7.98
C VAL A 163 -0.38 7.27 7.21
N LEU A 164 -0.04 8.25 6.38
CA LEU A 164 1.22 8.25 5.62
C LEU A 164 2.44 8.40 6.53
N ASP A 165 2.36 9.20 7.59
CA ASP A 165 3.41 9.32 8.62
C ASP A 165 3.67 7.99 9.33
N ILE A 166 2.60 7.24 9.64
CA ILE A 166 2.73 5.88 10.18
C ILE A 166 3.46 4.98 9.18
N ILE A 167 3.04 4.97 7.91
CA ILE A 167 3.69 4.16 6.86
C ILE A 167 5.18 4.53 6.73
N LYS A 168 5.50 5.82 6.79
CA LYS A 168 6.89 6.30 6.77
C LYS A 168 7.70 5.79 7.96
N LYS A 169 7.13 5.86 9.18
CA LYS A 169 7.76 5.28 10.38
C LYS A 169 7.98 3.77 10.26
N LEU A 170 7.03 3.03 9.70
CA LEU A 170 7.18 1.59 9.46
C LEU A 170 8.33 1.30 8.51
N THR A 171 8.48 2.10 7.46
CA THR A 171 9.54 1.91 6.47
C THR A 171 10.91 2.20 7.06
N THR A 172 11.07 3.22 7.92
CA THR A 172 12.31 3.47 8.64
C THR A 172 12.69 2.32 9.61
N ASN A 173 11.71 1.52 10.01
CA ASN A 173 11.91 0.32 10.83
C ASN A 173 12.08 -0.98 10.00
N GLY A 174 12.36 -0.86 8.70
CA GLY A 174 12.70 -1.99 7.82
C GLY A 174 11.50 -2.71 7.20
N ILE A 175 10.30 -2.12 7.24
CA ILE A 175 9.12 -2.63 6.53
C ILE A 175 9.07 -1.98 5.14
N SER A 176 9.04 -2.78 4.09
CA SER A 176 8.87 -2.29 2.72
C SER A 176 7.40 -2.04 2.41
N CYS A 177 7.06 -0.91 1.82
CA CYS A 177 5.67 -0.57 1.51
C CYS A 177 5.48 -0.33 0.01
N LEU A 178 4.50 -1.00 -0.60
CA LEU A 178 3.98 -0.67 -1.93
C LEU A 178 2.57 -0.11 -1.74
N ILE A 179 2.38 1.16 -2.04
CA ILE A 179 1.12 1.86 -1.79
C ILE A 179 0.54 2.46 -3.07
N VAL A 180 -0.77 2.36 -3.24
CA VAL A 180 -1.49 3.09 -4.29
C VAL A 180 -1.97 4.42 -3.73
N LEU A 181 -1.56 5.52 -4.35
CA LEU A 181 -2.04 6.86 -4.01
C LEU A 181 -2.62 7.55 -5.26
N HIS A 182 -3.64 8.39 -5.03
CA HIS A 182 -4.26 9.20 -6.09
C HIS A 182 -3.74 10.63 -6.11
N ASP A 183 -3.40 11.19 -4.93
CA ASP A 183 -2.82 12.52 -4.85
C ASP A 183 -1.34 12.46 -5.23
N ILE A 184 -1.01 13.16 -6.31
CA ILE A 184 0.35 13.14 -6.86
C ILE A 184 1.33 13.95 -6.00
N ASN A 185 0.86 14.99 -5.29
CA ASN A 185 1.70 15.76 -4.39
C ASN A 185 1.99 14.98 -3.10
N LEU A 186 0.99 14.31 -2.51
CA LEU A 186 1.23 13.39 -1.39
C LEU A 186 2.14 12.21 -1.83
N SER A 187 1.96 11.73 -3.07
CA SER A 187 2.87 10.71 -3.62
C SER A 187 4.31 11.20 -3.64
N ALA A 188 4.54 12.41 -4.13
CA ALA A 188 5.86 13.02 -4.18
C ALA A 188 6.46 13.27 -2.79
N SER A 189 5.65 13.67 -1.80
CA SER A 189 6.14 13.97 -0.44
C SER A 189 6.55 12.71 0.34
N TYR A 190 5.86 11.57 0.10
CA TYR A 190 6.07 10.37 0.91
C TYR A 190 6.84 9.25 0.20
N GLY A 191 6.78 9.18 -1.13
CA GLY A 191 7.39 8.10 -1.89
C GLY A 191 8.90 8.25 -2.06
N ASP A 192 9.60 7.11 -2.02
CA ASP A 192 11.03 6.99 -2.31
C ASP A 192 11.27 6.46 -3.73
N TYR A 193 10.37 5.56 -4.19
CA TYR A 193 10.42 4.91 -5.49
C TYR A 193 9.02 4.87 -6.11
N PHE A 194 8.95 4.94 -7.44
CA PHE A 194 7.67 5.13 -8.12
C PHE A 194 7.49 4.12 -9.25
N ILE A 195 6.27 3.61 -9.35
CA ILE A 195 5.82 2.77 -10.46
C ILE A 195 4.64 3.47 -11.11
N GLY A 196 4.83 3.94 -12.33
CA GLY A 196 3.80 4.57 -13.16
C GLY A 196 3.20 3.57 -14.14
N LEU A 197 1.89 3.39 -14.11
CA LEU A 197 1.16 2.59 -15.09
C LEU A 197 0.45 3.50 -16.08
N THR A 198 0.65 3.27 -17.38
CA THR A 198 0.02 4.05 -18.45
C THR A 198 -1.16 3.29 -19.09
N LYS A 199 -2.06 4.00 -19.76
CA LYS A 199 -3.16 3.38 -20.54
C LYS A 199 -2.67 2.54 -21.71
N GLN A 200 -1.43 2.75 -22.15
CA GLN A 200 -0.78 2.01 -23.25
C GLN A 200 -0.01 0.77 -22.75
N ASN A 201 -0.28 0.30 -21.51
CA ASN A 201 0.37 -0.83 -20.87
C ASN A 201 1.89 -0.66 -20.65
N ARG A 202 2.40 0.58 -20.69
CA ARG A 202 3.78 0.87 -20.36
C ARG A 202 3.91 1.00 -18.83
N ILE A 203 5.05 0.54 -18.32
CA ILE A 203 5.41 0.66 -16.91
C ILE A 203 6.68 1.49 -16.81
N ILE A 204 6.67 2.47 -15.92
CA ILE A 204 7.80 3.35 -15.66
C ILE A 204 8.18 3.13 -14.20
N CYS A 205 9.40 2.70 -13.94
CA CYS A 205 9.92 2.41 -12.61
C CYS A 205 11.15 3.28 -12.35
N GLU A 206 11.04 4.28 -11.48
CA GLU A 206 12.11 5.25 -11.25
C GLU A 206 12.15 5.74 -9.80
N GLU A 207 13.30 6.26 -9.38
CA GLU A 207 13.46 7.05 -8.18
C GLU A 207 12.78 8.42 -8.32
N LYS A 208 12.50 9.08 -7.20
CA LYS A 208 11.71 10.31 -7.10
C LYS A 208 12.12 11.37 -8.13
N ASP A 209 13.41 11.74 -8.19
CA ASP A 209 13.90 12.84 -9.03
C ASP A 209 13.75 12.58 -10.54
N LYS A 210 13.85 11.32 -10.94
CA LYS A 210 13.68 10.90 -12.33
C LYS A 210 12.21 10.70 -12.69
N PHE A 211 11.39 10.37 -11.71
CA PHE A 211 9.97 10.12 -11.94
C PHE A 211 9.16 11.40 -12.10
N PHE A 212 9.41 12.41 -11.25
CA PHE A 212 8.66 13.67 -11.28
C PHE A 212 9.20 14.64 -12.31
N THR A 213 9.07 14.28 -13.58
CA THR A 213 9.27 15.15 -14.74
C THR A 213 7.97 15.38 -15.49
N PRO A 214 7.78 16.54 -16.15
CA PRO A 214 6.59 16.78 -16.97
C PRO A 214 6.35 15.68 -18.00
N GLU A 215 7.41 15.20 -18.66
CA GLU A 215 7.36 14.16 -19.69
C GLU A 215 6.83 12.83 -19.13
N THR A 216 7.34 12.40 -17.99
CA THR A 216 6.93 11.17 -17.32
C THR A 216 5.46 11.26 -16.90
N LEU A 217 5.07 12.33 -16.20
CA LEU A 217 3.70 12.51 -15.72
C LEU A 217 2.71 12.65 -16.89
N ASN A 218 3.05 13.39 -17.95
CA ASN A 218 2.23 13.52 -19.14
C ASN A 218 2.03 12.15 -19.82
N SER A 219 3.08 11.32 -19.89
CA SER A 219 2.98 9.98 -20.46
C SER A 219 2.09 9.04 -19.66
N ILE A 220 2.05 9.18 -18.34
CA ILE A 220 1.23 8.34 -17.44
C ILE A 220 -0.23 8.77 -17.51
N PHE A 221 -0.50 10.07 -17.36
CA PHE A 221 -1.86 10.57 -17.15
C PHE A 221 -2.53 11.10 -18.43
N GLY A 222 -1.76 11.43 -19.49
CA GLY A 222 -2.27 11.98 -20.74
C GLY A 222 -2.73 13.43 -20.64
N ILE A 223 -2.27 14.17 -19.65
CA ILE A 223 -2.54 15.60 -19.42
C ILE A 223 -1.23 16.32 -19.11
N ASN A 224 -1.20 17.64 -19.32
CA ASN A 224 0.03 18.41 -19.09
C ASN A 224 0.24 18.70 -17.61
N PHE A 225 1.48 18.47 -17.16
CA PHE A 225 1.94 18.79 -15.81
C PHE A 225 3.08 19.81 -15.85
N LYS A 226 3.06 20.71 -14.85
CA LYS A 226 4.19 21.54 -14.49
C LYS A 226 4.75 21.02 -13.18
N VAL A 227 6.03 20.68 -13.17
CA VAL A 227 6.75 20.25 -11.97
C VAL A 227 7.63 21.42 -11.53
N ILE A 228 7.43 21.88 -10.30
CA ILE A 228 8.24 22.89 -9.65
C ILE A 228 9.02 22.16 -8.57
N ASN A 229 10.33 22.10 -8.75
CA ASN A 229 11.25 21.50 -7.79
C ASN A 229 11.82 22.65 -6.93
N SER A 230 11.56 22.60 -5.62
CA SER A 230 12.27 23.39 -4.61
C SER A 230 13.20 22.45 -3.84
N ASP A 231 14.27 22.94 -3.26
CA ASP A 231 15.38 22.13 -2.67
C ASP A 231 14.94 20.97 -1.75
N GLU A 232 13.70 20.96 -1.26
CA GLU A 232 13.17 19.93 -0.37
C GLU A 232 11.88 19.27 -0.85
N ASP A 233 11.11 19.87 -1.83
CA ASP A 233 9.77 19.37 -2.21
C ASP A 233 9.45 19.55 -3.69
N PHE A 234 8.60 18.63 -4.19
CA PHE A 234 8.01 18.70 -5.54
C PHE A 234 6.60 19.26 -5.44
N HIS A 235 6.34 20.37 -6.13
CA HIS A 235 4.99 20.88 -6.34
C HIS A 235 4.55 20.59 -7.77
N ILE A 236 3.49 19.80 -7.87
CA ILE A 236 2.99 19.31 -9.16
C ILE A 236 1.66 19.99 -9.44
N GLN A 237 1.58 20.69 -10.56
CA GLN A 237 0.39 21.41 -11.00
C GLN A 237 -0.10 20.86 -12.34
N ILE A 238 -1.42 20.75 -12.50
CA ILE A 238 -2.04 20.43 -13.78
C ILE A 238 -2.09 21.71 -14.61
N PHE A 239 -1.70 21.59 -15.86
CA PHE A 239 -1.70 22.67 -16.83
C PHE A 239 -2.70 22.37 -17.94
N ASN A 240 -3.59 23.31 -18.20
CA ASN A 240 -4.53 23.23 -19.35
C ASN A 240 -3.92 23.84 -20.60
#